data_fe7d7ed67aa3c34cf99d68eae1c671a4
#
_entry.id   fe7d7ed67aa3c34cf99d68eae1c671a4
#
_cell.length_a   1.000
_cell.length_b   1.000
_cell.length_c   1.000
_cell.angle_alpha   90.00
_cell.angle_beta   90.00
_cell.angle_gamma   90.00
#
_symmetry.space_group_name_H-M   'P 1'
#
loop_
_entity.id
_entity.type
_entity.pdbx_description
1 polymer ?
#
loop_
_entity_poly.entity_id
_entity_poly.type
_entity_poly.pdbx_seq_one_letter_code
_entity_poly.pdbx_strand_id
1 'polypeptide(L)'
;MEKFQLTLLFKIIGIGSASGLVYHDEKLYLISDNSTFLYEYSIPTEKLNKIALVENAQDNIAKKDKPDFEAIALKGNDLVVLGSGSTQNRNKVVKYDMNSKKIQERNFEKMYEKIKSQLHISADELNIEGLIVTAETIYFFQRGNGTNGKNGIIYANDDAENQVFQFVPFDLPKIKNIPTTFTDAVLVNDTIYFLASAEDTTSTYLDGEVLGSIIGTIDLKTMKLTGSVQISATNKFEGLTLYKQSKNEIEFILCEDTDSELLESNIYKLVIRD
;
A
#
# COMPACT_ATOMS: atom_id res chain seq x y z
N MET A 1 16.17 -1.97 14.55
CA MET A 1 15.61 -0.67 14.09
C MET A 1 15.45 0.35 15.23
N GLU A 2 16.41 0.52 16.10
CA GLU A 2 16.29 1.48 17.21
C GLU A 2 16.63 2.92 16.82
N LYS A 3 17.29 3.12 15.69
CA LYS A 3 17.69 4.46 15.22
C LYS A 3 17.07 4.77 13.87
N PHE A 4 16.10 5.63 13.87
CA PHE A 4 15.49 6.16 12.65
C PHE A 4 15.43 7.69 12.68
N GLN A 5 15.28 8.28 11.50
CA GLN A 5 15.00 9.70 11.32
C GLN A 5 13.86 9.84 10.31
N LEU A 6 12.78 10.46 10.72
CA LEU A 6 11.64 10.81 9.88
C LEU A 6 11.65 12.30 9.59
N THR A 7 11.56 12.71 8.33
CA THR A 7 11.63 14.11 7.91
C THR A 7 10.60 14.37 6.83
N LEU A 8 9.75 15.39 6.99
CA LEU A 8 8.91 15.91 5.92
C LEU A 8 9.81 16.50 4.83
N LEU A 9 9.71 16.00 3.60
CA LEU A 9 10.49 16.48 2.46
C LEU A 9 9.81 17.64 1.75
N PHE A 10 8.58 17.38 1.31
CA PHE A 10 7.77 18.35 0.57
C PHE A 10 6.30 17.90 0.57
N LYS A 11 5.46 18.78 0.05
CA LYS A 11 4.04 18.54 -0.13
C LYS A 11 3.73 18.55 -1.63
N ILE A 12 2.96 17.58 -2.10
CA ILE A 12 2.45 17.56 -3.47
C ILE A 12 1.02 18.12 -3.46
N ILE A 13 0.80 19.17 -4.23
CA ILE A 13 -0.52 19.77 -4.41
C ILE A 13 -1.20 19.14 -5.62
N GLY A 14 -2.45 18.73 -5.48
CA GLY A 14 -3.26 18.11 -6.52
C GLY A 14 -3.53 16.62 -6.33
N ILE A 15 -3.12 16.05 -5.18
CA ILE A 15 -3.43 14.68 -4.76
C ILE A 15 -4.00 14.76 -3.36
N GLY A 16 -5.17 14.16 -3.15
CA GLY A 16 -5.72 13.89 -1.81
C GLY A 16 -5.67 12.40 -1.49
N SER A 17 -5.71 12.03 -0.22
CA SER A 17 -5.79 10.63 0.27
C SER A 17 -4.83 9.69 -0.47
N ALA A 18 -3.54 10.01 -0.46
CA ALA A 18 -2.53 9.17 -1.11
C ALA A 18 -2.41 7.84 -0.37
N SER A 19 -2.71 6.74 -1.06
CA SER A 19 -2.82 5.38 -0.53
C SER A 19 -1.68 4.44 -0.94
N GLY A 20 -0.72 4.91 -1.72
CA GLY A 20 0.45 4.13 -2.11
C GLY A 20 1.38 4.89 -3.03
N LEU A 21 2.67 4.50 -3.05
CA LEU A 21 3.64 5.11 -3.94
C LEU A 21 4.77 4.16 -4.35
N VAL A 22 5.33 4.45 -5.54
CA VAL A 22 6.57 3.84 -6.05
C VAL A 22 7.53 4.94 -6.47
N TYR A 23 8.79 4.84 -6.04
CA TYR A 23 9.89 5.66 -6.55
C TYR A 23 10.61 4.94 -7.69
N HIS A 24 10.75 5.60 -8.84
CA HIS A 24 11.49 5.09 -9.99
C HIS A 24 12.02 6.24 -10.85
N ASP A 25 13.31 6.24 -11.18
CA ASP A 25 13.98 7.22 -12.06
C ASP A 25 13.64 8.69 -11.72
N GLU A 26 13.93 9.10 -10.48
CA GLU A 26 13.71 10.46 -9.95
C GLU A 26 12.24 10.91 -9.96
N LYS A 27 11.32 9.98 -10.11
CA LYS A 27 9.88 10.22 -10.06
C LYS A 27 9.22 9.43 -8.95
N LEU A 28 8.16 10.00 -8.41
CA LEU A 28 7.19 9.30 -7.57
C LEU A 28 5.94 9.03 -8.39
N TYR A 29 5.50 7.78 -8.34
CA TYR A 29 4.22 7.36 -8.89
C TYR A 29 3.29 7.08 -7.71
N LEU A 30 2.23 7.87 -7.57
CA LEU A 30 1.31 7.77 -6.45
C LEU A 30 -0.07 7.36 -6.94
N ILE A 31 -0.78 6.66 -6.08
CA ILE A 31 -2.21 6.36 -6.21
C ILE A 31 -2.97 7.02 -5.07
N SER A 32 -4.28 7.11 -5.24
CA SER A 32 -5.21 7.62 -4.25
C SER A 32 -6.46 6.75 -4.24
N ASP A 33 -6.97 6.47 -3.07
CA ASP A 33 -8.15 5.61 -2.85
C ASP A 33 -9.41 6.14 -3.54
N ASN A 34 -9.54 7.46 -3.62
CA ASN A 34 -10.70 8.16 -4.19
C ASN A 34 -10.47 8.72 -5.61
N SER A 35 -9.43 8.25 -6.31
CA SER A 35 -9.08 8.70 -7.66
C SER A 35 -8.83 7.53 -8.60
N THR A 36 -9.08 7.76 -9.90
CA THR A 36 -8.71 6.83 -10.97
C THR A 36 -7.55 7.33 -11.82
N PHE A 37 -6.76 8.25 -11.28
CA PHE A 37 -5.49 8.67 -11.88
C PHE A 37 -4.30 8.00 -11.18
N LEU A 38 -3.25 7.73 -11.97
CA LEU A 38 -1.89 7.57 -11.48
C LEU A 38 -1.24 8.96 -11.54
N TYR A 39 -0.63 9.37 -10.44
CA TYR A 39 0.03 10.66 -10.32
C TYR A 39 1.54 10.46 -10.48
N GLU A 40 2.10 11.02 -11.55
CA GLU A 40 3.54 11.03 -11.80
C GLU A 40 4.12 12.37 -11.34
N TYR A 41 4.90 12.37 -10.27
CA TYR A 41 5.58 13.56 -9.76
C TYR A 41 7.08 13.48 -10.01
N SER A 42 7.61 14.44 -10.76
CA SER A 42 9.06 14.56 -11.01
C SER A 42 9.72 15.35 -9.88
N ILE A 43 10.61 14.70 -9.12
CA ILE A 43 11.31 15.36 -8.00
C ILE A 43 12.19 16.53 -8.47
N PRO A 44 13.00 16.41 -9.55
CA PRO A 44 13.86 17.51 -9.96
C PRO A 44 13.14 18.73 -10.51
N THR A 45 11.94 18.55 -11.08
CA THR A 45 11.20 19.64 -11.74
C THR A 45 9.98 20.08 -10.97
N GLU A 46 9.63 19.37 -9.88
CA GLU A 46 8.46 19.61 -9.05
C GLU A 46 7.13 19.61 -9.84
N LYS A 47 7.09 18.87 -10.95
CA LYS A 47 5.92 18.80 -11.81
C LYS A 47 5.10 17.56 -11.54
N LEU A 48 3.80 17.76 -11.38
CA LEU A 48 2.78 16.72 -11.26
C LEU A 48 2.06 16.52 -12.59
N ASN A 49 2.06 15.26 -13.08
CA ASN A 49 1.26 14.83 -14.21
C ASN A 49 0.21 13.82 -13.74
N LYS A 50 -0.98 13.85 -14.34
CA LYS A 50 -2.05 12.87 -14.11
C LYS A 50 -2.15 11.95 -15.32
N ILE A 51 -2.10 10.65 -15.07
CA ILE A 51 -2.25 9.59 -16.07
C ILE A 51 -3.57 8.89 -15.79
N ALA A 52 -4.53 8.99 -16.70
CA ALA A 52 -5.83 8.33 -16.56
C ALA A 52 -5.66 6.81 -16.58
N LEU A 53 -5.98 6.11 -15.49
CA LEU A 53 -5.89 4.65 -15.39
C LEU A 53 -7.10 3.93 -15.99
N VAL A 54 -8.20 4.62 -16.11
CA VAL A 54 -9.46 4.11 -16.68
C VAL A 54 -10.07 5.12 -17.63
N GLU A 55 -11.00 4.68 -18.47
CA GLU A 55 -11.82 5.59 -19.28
C GLU A 55 -12.65 6.50 -18.37
N ASN A 56 -12.75 7.79 -18.69
CA ASN A 56 -13.42 8.81 -17.88
C ASN A 56 -12.87 8.92 -16.44
N ALA A 57 -11.54 8.96 -16.31
CA ALA A 57 -10.87 9.09 -15.03
C ALA A 57 -11.31 10.34 -14.25
N GLN A 58 -11.46 10.22 -12.94
CA GLN A 58 -11.96 11.23 -12.03
C GLN A 58 -11.14 11.27 -10.74
N ASP A 59 -11.14 12.45 -10.11
CA ASP A 59 -10.68 12.66 -8.73
C ASP A 59 -11.87 12.85 -7.78
N ASN A 60 -11.63 12.72 -6.50
CA ASN A 60 -12.62 12.96 -5.43
C ASN A 60 -13.90 12.15 -5.61
N ILE A 61 -13.75 10.90 -5.99
CA ILE A 61 -14.87 9.98 -6.15
C ILE A 61 -15.47 9.68 -4.78
N ALA A 62 -16.80 9.76 -4.68
CA ALA A 62 -17.49 9.49 -3.44
C ALA A 62 -17.19 8.08 -2.90
N LYS A 63 -17.09 7.93 -1.57
CA LYS A 63 -16.70 6.69 -0.85
C LYS A 63 -17.42 5.43 -1.35
N LYS A 64 -18.71 5.53 -1.72
CA LYS A 64 -19.51 4.41 -2.23
C LYS A 64 -19.15 3.97 -3.66
N ASP A 65 -18.56 4.87 -4.46
CA ASP A 65 -18.30 4.67 -5.89
C ASP A 65 -16.80 4.56 -6.20
N LYS A 66 -15.92 4.86 -5.21
CA LYS A 66 -14.47 4.90 -5.40
C LYS A 66 -13.90 3.51 -5.76
N PRO A 67 -12.87 3.45 -6.62
CA PRO A 67 -12.19 2.21 -6.98
C PRO A 67 -11.34 1.67 -5.84
N ASP A 68 -11.04 2.50 -4.83
CA ASP A 68 -10.26 2.14 -3.64
C ASP A 68 -8.91 1.54 -4.03
N PHE A 69 -8.15 2.27 -4.83
CA PHE A 69 -6.80 1.88 -5.17
C PHE A 69 -5.90 2.03 -3.94
N GLU A 70 -5.48 0.90 -3.35
CA GLU A 70 -4.77 0.85 -2.08
C GLU A 70 -3.38 0.22 -2.19
N ALA A 71 -3.07 -0.42 -3.31
CA ALA A 71 -1.78 -1.06 -3.49
C ALA A 71 -1.17 -0.76 -4.85
N ILE A 72 0.13 -0.42 -4.86
CA ILE A 72 0.90 -0.21 -6.08
C ILE A 72 2.25 -0.91 -5.98
N ALA A 73 2.66 -1.63 -7.01
CA ALA A 73 3.97 -2.26 -7.08
C ALA A 73 4.62 -2.09 -8.44
N LEU A 74 5.96 -2.09 -8.46
CA LEU A 74 6.76 -2.12 -9.67
C LEU A 74 7.13 -3.57 -10.02
N LYS A 75 6.80 -4.01 -11.23
CA LYS A 75 7.24 -5.29 -11.80
C LYS A 75 7.94 -5.06 -13.15
N GLY A 76 9.26 -5.07 -13.16
CA GLY A 76 10.01 -4.66 -14.35
C GLY A 76 9.73 -3.21 -14.73
N ASN A 77 9.12 -2.95 -15.89
CA ASN A 77 8.71 -1.61 -16.33
C ASN A 77 7.21 -1.34 -16.12
N ASP A 78 6.50 -2.25 -15.46
CA ASP A 78 5.07 -2.13 -15.23
C ASP A 78 4.78 -1.68 -13.81
N LEU A 79 3.94 -0.68 -13.65
CA LEU A 79 3.27 -0.39 -12.40
C LEU A 79 1.95 -1.17 -12.36
N VAL A 80 1.78 -1.95 -11.30
CA VAL A 80 0.57 -2.73 -11.04
C VAL A 80 -0.18 -2.08 -9.91
N VAL A 81 -1.40 -1.64 -10.16
CA VAL A 81 -2.29 -0.95 -9.21
C VAL A 81 -3.47 -1.84 -8.91
N LEU A 82 -3.80 -2.01 -7.64
CA LEU A 82 -4.92 -2.85 -7.18
C LEU A 82 -5.92 -2.02 -6.37
N GLY A 83 -7.21 -2.29 -6.59
CA GLY A 83 -8.24 -1.94 -5.62
C GLY A 83 -8.24 -2.92 -4.44
N SER A 84 -8.75 -2.49 -3.31
CA SER A 84 -8.72 -3.25 -2.04
C SER A 84 -9.44 -4.61 -2.07
N GLY A 85 -10.35 -4.84 -3.02
CA GLY A 85 -11.17 -6.06 -3.09
C GLY A 85 -12.31 -6.12 -2.08
N SER A 86 -12.48 -5.09 -1.25
CA SER A 86 -13.45 -5.06 -0.15
C SER A 86 -14.91 -4.96 -0.62
N THR A 87 -15.15 -4.48 -1.84
CA THR A 87 -16.47 -4.43 -2.48
C THR A 87 -16.35 -4.71 -3.99
N GLN A 88 -17.48 -4.89 -4.67
CA GLN A 88 -17.51 -5.17 -6.11
C GLN A 88 -16.85 -4.06 -6.96
N ASN A 89 -17.02 -2.79 -6.60
CA ASN A 89 -16.40 -1.66 -7.31
C ASN A 89 -14.88 -1.60 -7.13
N ARG A 90 -14.33 -2.30 -6.14
CA ARG A 90 -12.93 -2.29 -5.71
C ARG A 90 -12.13 -3.49 -6.21
N ASN A 91 -12.67 -4.20 -7.21
CA ASN A 91 -12.02 -5.37 -7.83
C ASN A 91 -11.17 -4.99 -9.06
N LYS A 92 -10.86 -3.73 -9.25
CA LYS A 92 -10.06 -3.26 -10.39
C LYS A 92 -8.58 -3.51 -10.19
N VAL A 93 -7.94 -3.93 -11.27
CA VAL A 93 -6.49 -4.01 -11.39
C VAL A 93 -6.08 -3.30 -12.65
N VAL A 94 -5.12 -2.41 -12.54
CA VAL A 94 -4.59 -1.67 -13.66
C VAL A 94 -3.09 -1.87 -13.76
N LYS A 95 -2.63 -2.25 -14.94
CA LYS A 95 -1.23 -2.33 -15.29
C LYS A 95 -0.88 -1.17 -16.21
N TYR A 96 0.11 -0.37 -15.82
CA TYR A 96 0.67 0.72 -16.62
C TYR A 96 2.11 0.41 -17.00
N ASP A 97 2.37 0.23 -18.29
CA ASP A 97 3.71 0.06 -18.84
C ASP A 97 4.37 1.43 -19.00
N MET A 98 5.40 1.72 -18.20
CA MET A 98 6.07 3.02 -18.17
C MET A 98 6.82 3.36 -19.47
N ASN A 99 7.22 2.35 -20.26
CA ASN A 99 7.92 2.56 -21.54
C ASN A 99 6.95 2.88 -22.68
N SER A 100 5.97 2.00 -22.89
CA SER A 100 5.01 2.15 -23.98
C SER A 100 3.84 3.06 -23.64
N LYS A 101 3.69 3.46 -22.37
CA LYS A 101 2.55 4.24 -21.82
C LYS A 101 1.20 3.53 -21.99
N LYS A 102 1.21 2.24 -22.20
CA LYS A 102 0.00 1.44 -22.35
C LYS A 102 -0.62 1.10 -21.00
N ILE A 103 -1.93 1.18 -20.95
CA ILE A 103 -2.75 0.82 -19.80
C ILE A 103 -3.55 -0.42 -20.13
N GLN A 104 -3.61 -1.35 -19.20
CA GLN A 104 -4.42 -2.56 -19.26
C GLN A 104 -5.23 -2.66 -17.97
N GLU A 105 -6.54 -2.46 -18.08
CA GLU A 105 -7.48 -2.68 -16.98
C GLU A 105 -7.98 -4.13 -17.00
N ARG A 106 -8.11 -4.73 -15.81
CA ARG A 106 -8.70 -6.05 -15.59
C ARG A 106 -9.61 -6.03 -14.36
N ASN A 107 -10.59 -6.91 -14.34
CA ASN A 107 -11.41 -7.16 -13.16
C ASN A 107 -10.86 -8.41 -12.44
N PHE A 108 -10.49 -8.24 -11.16
CA PHE A 108 -9.96 -9.31 -10.31
C PHE A 108 -11.02 -9.98 -9.42
N GLU A 109 -12.30 -9.76 -9.69
CA GLU A 109 -13.41 -10.38 -8.93
C GLU A 109 -13.19 -11.90 -8.73
N LYS A 110 -12.91 -12.62 -9.81
CA LYS A 110 -12.69 -14.07 -9.73
C LYS A 110 -11.49 -14.44 -8.88
N MET A 111 -10.43 -13.64 -8.89
CA MET A 111 -9.25 -13.86 -8.06
C MET A 111 -9.56 -13.58 -6.59
N TYR A 112 -10.22 -12.47 -6.28
CA TYR A 112 -10.62 -12.16 -4.91
C TYR A 112 -11.62 -13.17 -4.36
N GLU A 113 -12.58 -13.66 -5.15
CA GLU A 113 -13.46 -14.76 -4.78
C GLU A 113 -12.70 -16.06 -4.47
N LYS A 114 -11.67 -16.36 -5.29
CA LYS A 114 -10.80 -17.51 -5.06
C LYS A 114 -9.98 -17.36 -3.77
N ILE A 115 -9.42 -16.19 -3.49
CA ILE A 115 -8.74 -15.87 -2.23
C ILE A 115 -9.69 -16.07 -1.04
N LYS A 116 -10.86 -15.46 -1.07
CA LYS A 116 -11.87 -15.57 -0.01
C LYS A 116 -12.28 -17.03 0.23
N SER A 117 -12.54 -17.76 -0.83
CA SER A 117 -12.94 -19.17 -0.74
C SER A 117 -11.85 -20.08 -0.19
N GLN A 118 -10.60 -19.96 -0.70
CA GLN A 118 -9.50 -20.83 -0.27
C GLN A 118 -9.03 -20.55 1.16
N LEU A 119 -9.06 -19.28 1.57
CA LEU A 119 -8.52 -18.85 2.87
C LEU A 119 -9.60 -18.65 3.93
N HIS A 120 -10.86 -18.91 3.60
CA HIS A 120 -12.00 -18.69 4.50
C HIS A 120 -12.03 -17.26 5.06
N ILE A 121 -11.79 -16.27 4.18
CA ILE A 121 -11.90 -14.84 4.47
C ILE A 121 -13.31 -14.42 4.05
N SER A 122 -14.08 -13.80 4.96
CA SER A 122 -15.42 -13.33 4.62
C SER A 122 -15.36 -12.11 3.69
N ALA A 123 -16.47 -11.82 3.00
CA ALA A 123 -16.50 -10.73 2.01
C ALA A 123 -16.24 -9.36 2.62
N ASP A 124 -16.63 -9.15 3.86
CA ASP A 124 -16.43 -7.92 4.64
C ASP A 124 -15.05 -7.82 5.31
N GLU A 125 -14.27 -8.91 5.31
CA GLU A 125 -12.92 -8.93 5.89
C GLU A 125 -11.82 -8.66 4.87
N LEU A 126 -12.03 -8.93 3.57
CA LEU A 126 -11.00 -8.72 2.56
C LEU A 126 -10.74 -7.23 2.35
N ASN A 127 -9.49 -6.81 2.57
CA ASN A 127 -9.02 -5.44 2.35
C ASN A 127 -7.51 -5.44 2.08
N ILE A 128 -7.13 -5.36 0.81
CA ILE A 128 -5.73 -5.38 0.38
C ILE A 128 -5.20 -3.95 0.38
N GLU A 129 -4.14 -3.69 1.14
CA GLU A 129 -3.54 -2.36 1.33
C GLU A 129 -2.10 -2.28 0.79
N GLY A 130 -1.46 -3.41 0.47
CA GLY A 130 -0.10 -3.43 -0.06
C GLY A 130 0.14 -4.58 -1.01
N LEU A 131 1.15 -4.43 -1.87
CA LEU A 131 1.49 -5.39 -2.90
C LEU A 131 2.99 -5.50 -3.10
N ILE A 132 3.51 -6.73 -3.08
CA ILE A 132 4.86 -7.03 -3.56
C ILE A 132 4.75 -8.07 -4.68
N VAL A 133 5.40 -7.80 -5.80
CA VAL A 133 5.47 -8.72 -6.93
C VAL A 133 6.93 -9.06 -7.22
N THR A 134 7.28 -10.33 -7.04
CA THR A 134 8.60 -10.86 -7.43
C THR A 134 8.51 -11.57 -8.80
N ALA A 135 9.59 -12.19 -9.24
CA ALA A 135 9.58 -12.99 -10.48
C ALA A 135 8.70 -14.25 -10.36
N GLU A 136 8.52 -14.79 -9.15
CA GLU A 136 7.88 -16.08 -8.92
C GLU A 136 6.65 -16.02 -8.03
N THR A 137 6.53 -14.98 -7.19
CA THR A 137 5.53 -14.91 -6.12
C THR A 137 4.92 -13.52 -6.03
N ILE A 138 3.62 -13.49 -5.80
CA ILE A 138 2.87 -12.27 -5.48
C ILE A 138 2.46 -12.32 -4.00
N TYR A 139 2.63 -11.20 -3.29
CA TYR A 139 2.27 -11.03 -1.89
C TYR A 139 1.29 -9.88 -1.77
N PHE A 140 0.14 -10.14 -1.16
CA PHE A 140 -0.88 -9.15 -0.84
C PHE A 140 -0.86 -8.91 0.67
N PHE A 141 -0.82 -7.67 1.09
CA PHE A 141 -0.88 -7.28 2.49
C PHE A 141 -2.34 -7.02 2.83
N GLN A 142 -2.91 -7.95 3.59
CA GLN A 142 -4.29 -7.96 4.02
C GLN A 142 -4.40 -7.20 5.33
N ARG A 143 -5.11 -6.07 5.34
CA ARG A 143 -5.37 -5.30 6.56
C ARG A 143 -6.37 -5.99 7.46
N GLY A 144 -7.39 -6.60 6.87
CA GLY A 144 -8.50 -7.21 7.60
C GLY A 144 -9.47 -6.20 8.18
N ASN A 145 -10.69 -6.22 7.67
CA ASN A 145 -11.78 -5.44 8.20
C ASN A 145 -12.67 -6.29 9.10
N GLY A 146 -13.64 -5.67 9.78
CA GLY A 146 -14.64 -6.36 10.54
C GLY A 146 -14.19 -6.97 11.86
N THR A 147 -15.08 -7.71 12.50
CA THR A 147 -14.93 -8.19 13.88
C THR A 147 -13.81 -9.22 14.03
N ASN A 148 -13.49 -9.98 12.99
CA ASN A 148 -12.44 -11.00 13.03
C ASN A 148 -11.07 -10.51 12.52
N GLY A 149 -11.03 -9.35 11.86
CA GLY A 149 -9.87 -8.58 11.46
C GLY A 149 -8.60 -9.38 11.12
N LYS A 150 -8.67 -10.29 10.13
CA LYS A 150 -7.52 -11.13 9.75
C LYS A 150 -6.43 -10.31 9.07
N ASN A 151 -5.59 -9.66 9.88
CA ASN A 151 -4.40 -8.99 9.37
C ASN A 151 -3.30 -10.00 9.04
N GLY A 152 -2.69 -9.91 7.86
CA GLY A 152 -1.68 -10.88 7.46
C GLY A 152 -1.21 -10.74 6.02
N ILE A 153 -0.39 -11.68 5.56
CA ILE A 153 0.12 -11.73 4.21
C ILE A 153 -0.51 -12.92 3.47
N ILE A 154 -1.17 -12.62 2.36
CA ILE A 154 -1.67 -13.61 1.40
C ILE A 154 -0.62 -13.71 0.30
N TYR A 155 -0.20 -14.93 -0.07
CA TYR A 155 0.74 -15.10 -1.15
C TYR A 155 0.44 -16.32 -2.02
N ALA A 156 0.85 -16.26 -3.28
CA ALA A 156 0.74 -17.33 -4.24
C ALA A 156 1.85 -17.22 -5.29
N ASN A 157 2.15 -18.32 -5.98
CA ASN A 157 2.98 -18.25 -7.17
C ASN A 157 2.34 -17.35 -8.23
N ASP A 158 3.14 -16.63 -9.00
CA ASP A 158 2.68 -15.73 -10.08
C ASP A 158 2.27 -16.51 -11.35
N ASP A 159 1.70 -17.70 -11.17
CA ASP A 159 1.13 -18.54 -12.23
C ASP A 159 -0.40 -18.41 -12.23
N ALA A 160 -0.93 -17.73 -13.23
CA ALA A 160 -2.35 -17.38 -13.29
C ALA A 160 -3.32 -18.56 -13.34
N GLU A 161 -2.90 -19.73 -13.84
CA GLU A 161 -3.82 -20.86 -14.09
C GLU A 161 -4.05 -21.73 -12.85
N ASN A 162 -3.02 -21.93 -12.00
CA ASN A 162 -3.08 -22.87 -10.88
C ASN A 162 -2.72 -22.23 -9.52
N GLN A 163 -3.01 -20.94 -9.31
CA GLN A 163 -2.71 -20.26 -8.05
C GLN A 163 -3.37 -20.96 -6.87
N VAL A 164 -2.55 -21.34 -5.89
CA VAL A 164 -2.98 -21.78 -4.57
C VAL A 164 -2.54 -20.70 -3.59
N PHE A 165 -3.50 -20.03 -2.98
CA PHE A 165 -3.22 -18.98 -2.03
C PHE A 165 -2.90 -19.56 -0.65
N GLN A 166 -1.93 -18.94 0.03
CA GLN A 166 -1.56 -19.22 1.40
C GLN A 166 -1.72 -17.93 2.21
N PHE A 167 -1.99 -18.08 3.50
CA PHE A 167 -2.15 -16.97 4.42
C PHE A 167 -1.29 -17.13 5.65
N VAL A 168 -0.51 -16.11 5.96
CA VAL A 168 0.26 -16.02 7.21
C VAL A 168 -0.33 -14.87 8.04
N PRO A 169 -0.99 -15.17 9.16
CA PRO A 169 -1.52 -14.13 10.04
C PRO A 169 -0.39 -13.41 10.79
N PHE A 170 -0.59 -12.13 11.05
CA PHE A 170 0.33 -11.32 11.83
C PHE A 170 -0.40 -10.55 12.94
N ASP A 171 0.00 -10.81 14.18
CA ASP A 171 -0.32 -9.97 15.33
C ASP A 171 0.78 -8.91 15.44
N LEU A 172 0.52 -7.74 14.87
CA LEU A 172 1.47 -6.64 14.89
C LEU A 172 1.43 -5.90 16.24
N PRO A 173 2.50 -5.15 16.59
CA PRO A 173 2.54 -4.34 17.81
C PRO A 173 1.36 -3.38 17.91
N LYS A 174 0.92 -3.10 19.13
CA LYS A 174 -0.18 -2.19 19.40
C LYS A 174 0.32 -0.79 19.70
N ILE A 175 -0.45 0.22 19.27
CA ILE A 175 -0.29 1.62 19.72
C ILE A 175 -1.45 1.93 20.65
N LYS A 176 -1.17 2.39 21.89
CA LYS A 176 -2.21 2.66 22.92
C LYS A 176 -3.24 1.53 23.10
N ASN A 177 -2.78 0.27 23.05
CA ASN A 177 -3.59 -0.95 23.10
C ASN A 177 -4.47 -1.25 21.86
N ILE A 178 -4.46 -0.42 20.83
CA ILE A 178 -5.13 -0.67 19.56
C ILE A 178 -4.16 -1.44 18.64
N PRO A 179 -4.58 -2.56 18.04
CA PRO A 179 -3.76 -3.29 17.08
C PRO A 179 -3.39 -2.41 15.88
N THR A 180 -2.15 -2.52 15.42
CA THR A 180 -1.80 -1.96 14.10
C THR A 180 -2.10 -2.97 13.01
N THR A 181 -2.48 -2.49 11.84
CA THR A 181 -2.76 -3.29 10.65
C THR A 181 -1.96 -2.78 9.45
N PHE A 182 -1.59 -3.68 8.53
CA PHE A 182 -0.80 -3.32 7.36
C PHE A 182 -1.45 -2.20 6.55
N THR A 183 -0.60 -1.27 6.08
CA THR A 183 -0.99 -0.21 5.15
C THR A 183 -0.16 -0.22 3.87
N ASP A 184 1.08 -0.70 3.88
CA ASP A 184 1.87 -0.94 2.67
C ASP A 184 3.12 -1.77 2.99
N ALA A 185 3.82 -2.24 1.95
CA ALA A 185 5.09 -2.95 2.11
C ALA A 185 5.97 -2.91 0.86
N VAL A 186 7.28 -2.98 1.08
CA VAL A 186 8.28 -3.08 0.03
C VAL A 186 9.32 -4.16 0.35
N LEU A 187 9.75 -4.90 -0.68
CA LEU A 187 10.81 -5.88 -0.56
C LEU A 187 12.17 -5.24 -0.85
N VAL A 188 13.10 -5.39 0.11
CA VAL A 188 14.50 -4.98 -0.07
C VAL A 188 15.38 -6.19 0.23
N ASN A 189 15.99 -6.75 -0.80
CA ASN A 189 16.69 -8.06 -0.74
C ASN A 189 15.74 -9.17 -0.24
N ASP A 190 16.07 -9.83 0.88
CA ASP A 190 15.26 -10.89 1.50
C ASP A 190 14.44 -10.38 2.70
N THR A 191 14.28 -9.07 2.83
CA THR A 191 13.54 -8.44 3.93
C THR A 191 12.34 -7.66 3.40
N ILE A 192 11.16 -7.98 3.89
CA ILE A 192 9.96 -7.18 3.70
C ILE A 192 9.97 -6.06 4.74
N TYR A 193 10.00 -4.82 4.29
CA TYR A 193 9.71 -3.65 5.12
C TYR A 193 8.24 -3.31 4.94
N PHE A 194 7.52 -3.09 6.04
CA PHE A 194 6.10 -2.79 5.99
C PHE A 194 5.75 -1.58 6.85
N LEU A 195 4.70 -0.89 6.47
CA LEU A 195 3.99 0.08 7.29
C LEU A 195 2.76 -0.58 7.91
N ALA A 196 2.43 -0.15 9.10
CA ALA A 196 1.14 -0.47 9.71
C ALA A 196 0.69 0.69 10.60
N SER A 197 -0.61 0.94 10.62
CA SER A 197 -1.21 2.05 11.37
C SER A 197 -2.26 1.54 12.36
N ALA A 198 -2.43 2.28 13.46
CA ALA A 198 -3.51 2.07 14.42
C ALA A 198 -4.53 3.19 14.31
N GLU A 199 -5.80 2.80 14.19
CA GLU A 199 -6.95 3.70 14.19
C GLU A 199 -7.93 3.27 15.28
N ASP A 200 -8.37 4.22 16.12
CA ASP A 200 -9.33 3.94 17.19
C ASP A 200 -10.75 3.94 16.64
N THR A 201 -11.10 2.84 15.96
CA THR A 201 -12.44 2.62 15.43
C THR A 201 -12.82 1.14 15.53
N THR A 202 -14.10 0.90 15.78
CA THR A 202 -14.71 -0.43 15.63
C THR A 202 -15.52 -0.55 14.34
N SER A 203 -15.59 0.54 13.56
CA SER A 203 -16.33 0.61 12.31
C SER A 203 -15.49 0.13 11.15
N THR A 204 -16.08 -0.62 10.24
CA THR A 204 -15.52 -0.97 8.94
C THR A 204 -15.76 0.10 7.88
N TYR A 205 -16.48 1.17 8.22
CA TYR A 205 -16.92 2.20 7.29
C TYR A 205 -16.54 3.62 7.72
N LEU A 206 -16.43 3.87 9.03
CA LEU A 206 -16.03 5.17 9.58
C LEU A 206 -14.57 5.11 9.98
N ASP A 207 -13.80 6.07 9.49
CA ASP A 207 -12.41 6.25 9.86
C ASP A 207 -12.34 6.69 11.34
N GLY A 208 -11.37 6.16 12.08
CA GLY A 208 -11.17 6.45 13.50
C GLY A 208 -10.09 7.50 13.72
N GLU A 209 -9.87 7.88 14.99
CA GLU A 209 -8.72 8.71 15.35
C GLU A 209 -7.43 7.94 15.03
N VAL A 210 -6.55 8.54 14.23
CA VAL A 210 -5.23 7.98 13.92
C VAL A 210 -4.34 8.06 15.16
N LEU A 211 -3.89 6.92 15.65
CA LEU A 211 -3.01 6.82 16.82
C LEU A 211 -1.53 6.75 16.44
N GLY A 212 -1.24 6.65 15.15
CA GLY A 212 0.10 6.65 14.59
C GLY A 212 0.44 5.43 13.75
N SER A 213 1.68 5.41 13.27
CA SER A 213 2.19 4.36 12.39
C SER A 213 3.49 3.75 12.91
N ILE A 214 3.67 2.49 12.61
CA ILE A 214 4.92 1.74 12.79
C ILE A 214 5.55 1.40 11.45
N ILE A 215 6.87 1.24 11.43
CA ILE A 215 7.56 0.48 10.40
C ILE A 215 8.07 -0.82 11.01
N GLY A 216 7.99 -1.91 10.27
CA GLY A 216 8.50 -3.19 10.71
C GLY A 216 9.22 -3.96 9.62
N THR A 217 9.86 -5.07 10.01
CA THR A 217 10.55 -5.98 9.11
C THR A 217 10.08 -7.41 9.30
N ILE A 218 9.93 -8.11 8.18
CA ILE A 218 9.60 -9.53 8.11
C ILE A 218 10.70 -10.20 7.26
N ASP A 219 11.25 -11.29 7.76
CA ASP A 219 12.13 -12.14 6.97
C ASP A 219 11.31 -12.90 5.92
N LEU A 220 11.62 -12.68 4.65
CA LEU A 220 10.85 -13.22 3.52
C LEU A 220 10.81 -14.77 3.52
N LYS A 221 11.89 -15.42 3.95
CA LYS A 221 12.05 -16.87 3.89
C LYS A 221 11.29 -17.60 4.98
N THR A 222 11.29 -17.01 6.19
CA THR A 222 10.64 -17.61 7.35
C THR A 222 9.27 -17.06 7.64
N MET A 223 8.90 -15.95 6.97
CA MET A 223 7.67 -15.20 7.21
C MET A 223 7.48 -14.83 8.69
N LYS A 224 8.58 -14.42 9.35
CA LYS A 224 8.56 -14.03 10.76
C LYS A 224 8.87 -12.55 10.92
N LEU A 225 8.14 -11.89 11.80
CA LEU A 225 8.45 -10.55 12.25
C LEU A 225 9.82 -10.52 12.90
N THR A 226 10.72 -9.66 12.42
CA THR A 226 12.11 -9.55 12.91
C THR A 226 12.36 -8.26 13.70
N GLY A 227 11.50 -7.27 13.54
CA GLY A 227 11.57 -6.02 14.29
C GLY A 227 10.49 -5.04 13.90
N SER A 228 10.23 -4.07 14.78
CA SER A 228 9.34 -2.96 14.50
C SER A 228 9.65 -1.76 15.38
N VAL A 229 9.29 -0.57 14.94
CA VAL A 229 9.39 0.67 15.72
C VAL A 229 8.26 1.61 15.33
N GLN A 230 7.69 2.32 16.31
CA GLN A 230 6.74 3.38 16.05
C GLN A 230 7.47 4.60 15.50
N ILE A 231 7.08 5.05 14.30
CA ILE A 231 7.71 6.17 13.58
C ILE A 231 6.92 7.46 13.68
N SER A 232 5.64 7.38 14.01
CA SER A 232 4.77 8.54 14.25
C SER A 232 3.71 8.22 15.29
N ALA A 233 3.27 9.24 16.02
CA ALA A 233 2.15 9.17 16.95
C ALA A 233 0.86 9.82 16.40
N THR A 234 0.91 10.38 15.20
CA THR A 234 -0.20 11.20 14.63
C THR A 234 -0.42 10.98 13.14
N ASN A 235 0.58 10.50 12.39
CA ASN A 235 0.45 10.33 10.94
C ASN A 235 -0.03 8.92 10.61
N LYS A 236 -0.88 8.81 9.60
CA LYS A 236 -1.25 7.58 8.93
C LYS A 236 -0.43 7.47 7.64
N PHE A 237 0.62 6.65 7.68
CA PHE A 237 1.41 6.39 6.49
C PHE A 237 0.82 5.22 5.73
N GLU A 238 0.52 5.42 4.44
CA GLU A 238 -0.13 4.43 3.58
C GLU A 238 0.69 4.05 2.35
N GLY A 239 1.83 4.67 2.13
CA GLY A 239 2.71 4.26 1.04
C GLY A 239 4.17 4.23 1.47
N LEU A 240 4.90 3.22 0.98
CA LEU A 240 6.29 2.93 1.31
C LEU A 240 7.08 2.52 0.07
N THR A 241 8.13 3.23 -0.26
CA THR A 241 9.03 2.84 -1.35
C THR A 241 10.50 2.98 -0.96
N LEU A 242 11.35 2.08 -1.46
CA LEU A 242 12.79 2.20 -1.30
C LEU A 242 13.28 3.41 -2.12
N TYR A 243 14.02 4.32 -1.48
CA TYR A 243 14.65 5.47 -2.13
C TYR A 243 16.14 5.21 -2.40
N LYS A 244 16.87 4.83 -1.34
CA LYS A 244 18.30 4.51 -1.43
C LYS A 244 18.67 3.43 -0.44
N GLN A 245 19.71 2.69 -0.77
CA GLN A 245 20.31 1.71 0.15
C GLN A 245 21.82 1.83 0.09
N SER A 246 22.45 1.84 1.26
CA SER A 246 23.89 1.74 1.46
C SER A 246 24.20 0.59 2.43
N LYS A 247 25.47 0.40 2.76
CA LYS A 247 25.89 -0.66 3.69
C LYS A 247 25.28 -0.51 5.09
N ASN A 248 25.12 0.71 5.59
CA ASN A 248 24.74 0.98 6.98
C ASN A 248 23.44 1.80 7.09
N GLU A 249 22.78 2.10 5.98
CA GLU A 249 21.63 2.97 5.97
C GLU A 249 20.68 2.60 4.82
N ILE A 250 19.39 2.56 5.14
CA ILE A 250 18.31 2.40 4.17
C ILE A 250 17.41 3.63 4.27
N GLU A 251 17.14 4.25 3.12
CA GLU A 251 16.25 5.40 3.00
C GLU A 251 14.97 4.99 2.26
N PHE A 252 13.83 5.33 2.86
CA PHE A 252 12.51 5.16 2.25
C PHE A 252 11.86 6.52 2.00
N ILE A 253 10.96 6.56 1.01
CA ILE A 253 9.98 7.63 0.86
C ILE A 253 8.62 7.09 1.26
N LEU A 254 7.87 7.90 2.00
CA LEU A 254 6.54 7.58 2.49
C LEU A 254 5.55 8.66 2.03
N CYS A 255 4.30 8.27 1.77
CA CYS A 255 3.19 9.22 1.69
C CYS A 255 2.25 9.05 2.89
N GLU A 256 1.58 10.13 3.24
CA GLU A 256 0.59 10.21 4.30
C GLU A 256 -0.81 10.36 3.71
N ASP A 257 -1.74 9.57 4.21
CA ASP A 257 -3.16 9.89 4.08
C ASP A 257 -3.56 10.82 5.22
N THR A 258 -3.99 12.02 4.87
CA THR A 258 -4.41 13.04 5.84
C THR A 258 -5.90 12.99 6.14
N ASP A 259 -6.66 12.10 5.48
CA ASP A 259 -8.14 12.03 5.56
C ASP A 259 -8.80 13.41 5.40
N SER A 260 -8.16 14.32 4.65
CA SER A 260 -8.62 15.69 4.49
C SER A 260 -9.23 15.93 3.11
N GLU A 261 -10.19 16.85 3.02
CA GLU A 261 -10.74 17.30 1.74
C GLU A 261 -9.73 18.12 0.91
N LEU A 262 -8.56 18.42 1.47
CA LEU A 262 -7.50 19.16 0.79
C LEU A 262 -6.80 18.23 -0.21
N LEU A 263 -6.67 18.72 -1.44
CA LEU A 263 -5.90 18.03 -2.48
C LEU A 263 -4.41 18.23 -2.24
N GLU A 264 -3.88 17.67 -1.17
CA GLU A 264 -2.47 17.73 -0.84
C GLU A 264 -2.01 16.44 -0.13
N SER A 265 -0.83 15.96 -0.49
CA SER A 265 -0.19 14.80 0.13
C SER A 265 1.20 15.17 0.64
N ASN A 266 1.45 14.87 1.90
CA ASN A 266 2.75 15.05 2.52
C ASN A 266 3.67 13.88 2.17
N ILE A 267 4.90 14.21 1.75
CA ILE A 267 5.92 13.23 1.38
C ILE A 267 7.05 13.29 2.40
N TYR A 268 7.35 12.16 3.00
CA TYR A 268 8.36 12.03 4.05
C TYR A 268 9.53 11.17 3.59
N LYS A 269 10.67 11.41 4.19
CA LYS A 269 11.82 10.52 4.13
C LYS A 269 12.02 9.86 5.49
N LEU A 270 12.12 8.54 5.47
CA LEU A 270 12.50 7.73 6.62
C LEU A 270 13.87 7.14 6.38
N VAL A 271 14.79 7.38 7.29
CA VAL A 271 16.15 6.82 7.27
C VAL A 271 16.28 5.85 8.44
N ILE A 272 16.66 4.62 8.15
CA ILE A 272 16.96 3.59 9.16
C ILE A 272 18.45 3.30 9.12
N ARG A 273 19.09 3.29 10.30
CA ARG A 273 20.51 3.00 10.49
C ARG A 273 20.70 1.76 11.34
N ASP A 274 21.67 0.94 10.94
CA ASP A 274 22.14 -0.22 11.71
C ASP A 274 22.91 0.21 12.98
#